data_51a10110e27d7dcc9f754fb050206e61
#
_entry.id   51a10110e27d7dcc9f754fb050206e61
#
_cell.length_a   1.000
_cell.length_b   1.000
_cell.length_c   1.000
_cell.angle_alpha   90.00
_cell.angle_beta   90.00
_cell.angle_gamma   90.00
#
_symmetry.space_group_name_H-M   'P 1'
#
loop_
_entity.id
_entity.type
_entity.pdbx_description
1 polymer ?
#
loop_
_entity_poly.entity_id
_entity_poly.type
_entity_poly.pdbx_seq_one_letter_code
_entity_poly.pdbx_strand_id
1 'polypeptide(L)'
;LLEGLSEESRVQLLGMKNQDGYTVLHKALSLPESLKLLLEGLSEESRVQLLGMKNQDGYTVLHKALSLPESLKLLLEGLSEESRVQLLGMKDYHGNTLLHEALSRPKSLKFLLEGLSEESRFQLLGMKNQDGNTVLYLAASRPESLKFLLEGLSEESRVQLLGMKDKYGNTALRCAVPHPASLKFLLEGLSEEKRLELLSAKNQHGDSVLHRALSCYPESLGVILEMLCETTQRQVLEDLGCLRGNVFLGKPEILEEINFALKFSVSVSNTSLSCLDTSSQAATSSGNQNTFFDSGSKRRIDAQRNVSPEETEERACSLKK
;
A
#
# COMPACT_ATOMS: atom_id res chain seq x y z
N LEU A 1 -41.54 -11.40 4.81
CA LEU A 1 -41.31 -12.57 3.92
C LEU A 1 -40.30 -13.57 4.54
N LEU A 2 -39.43 -13.16 5.44
CA LEU A 2 -38.44 -14.05 6.08
C LEU A 2 -38.88 -14.55 7.44
N GLU A 3 -39.93 -13.95 8.02
CA GLU A 3 -40.51 -14.37 9.30
C GLU A 3 -41.12 -15.77 9.18
N GLY A 4 -40.78 -16.64 10.11
CA GLY A 4 -41.27 -18.04 10.13
C GLY A 4 -40.50 -19.04 9.27
N LEU A 5 -39.48 -18.59 8.53
CA LEU A 5 -38.57 -19.51 7.82
C LEU A 5 -37.43 -20.00 8.75
N SER A 6 -37.06 -21.25 8.57
CA SER A 6 -35.83 -21.76 9.19
C SER A 6 -34.59 -21.00 8.68
N GLU A 7 -33.53 -20.97 9.48
CA GLU A 7 -32.27 -20.34 9.06
C GLU A 7 -31.76 -20.92 7.72
N GLU A 8 -31.82 -22.22 7.56
CA GLU A 8 -31.42 -22.91 6.33
C GLU A 8 -32.22 -22.40 5.10
N SER A 9 -33.54 -22.26 5.24
CA SER A 9 -34.39 -21.74 4.17
C SER A 9 -34.07 -20.27 3.85
N ARG A 10 -33.76 -19.47 4.88
CA ARG A 10 -33.31 -18.08 4.71
C ARG A 10 -31.99 -18.00 3.96
N VAL A 11 -31.00 -18.83 4.34
CA VAL A 11 -29.70 -18.90 3.66
C VAL A 11 -29.85 -19.29 2.19
N GLN A 12 -30.70 -20.27 1.89
CA GLN A 12 -30.99 -20.64 0.51
C GLN A 12 -31.59 -19.48 -0.29
N LEU A 13 -32.59 -18.79 0.23
CA LEU A 13 -33.23 -17.65 -0.44
C LEU A 13 -32.26 -16.48 -0.63
N LEU A 14 -31.50 -16.11 0.42
CA LEU A 14 -30.55 -15.01 0.37
C LEU A 14 -29.34 -15.31 -0.53
N GLY A 15 -29.01 -16.59 -0.68
CA GLY A 15 -27.94 -17.09 -1.54
C GLY A 15 -28.31 -17.25 -3.01
N MET A 16 -29.61 -17.10 -3.38
CA MET A 16 -30.04 -17.17 -4.79
C MET A 16 -29.35 -16.08 -5.63
N LYS A 17 -28.81 -16.49 -6.77
CA LYS A 17 -28.08 -15.60 -7.68
C LYS A 17 -28.90 -15.25 -8.91
N ASN A 18 -28.81 -14.00 -9.34
CA ASN A 18 -29.32 -13.58 -10.64
C ASN A 18 -28.38 -14.07 -11.78
N GLN A 19 -28.68 -13.66 -13.02
CA GLN A 19 -27.92 -14.04 -14.22
C GLN A 19 -26.43 -13.62 -14.14
N ASP A 20 -26.11 -12.51 -13.45
CA ASP A 20 -24.75 -12.02 -13.27
C ASP A 20 -24.04 -12.59 -12.03
N GLY A 21 -24.71 -13.50 -11.31
CA GLY A 21 -24.19 -14.12 -10.08
C GLY A 21 -24.36 -13.26 -8.82
N TYR A 22 -25.11 -12.15 -8.86
CA TYR A 22 -25.38 -11.31 -7.69
C TYR A 22 -26.49 -11.90 -6.83
N THR A 23 -26.25 -11.90 -5.52
CA THR A 23 -27.27 -12.23 -4.51
C THR A 23 -28.05 -10.98 -4.11
N VAL A 24 -29.13 -11.17 -3.34
CA VAL A 24 -29.92 -10.06 -2.79
C VAL A 24 -29.05 -9.13 -1.91
N LEU A 25 -28.05 -9.66 -1.19
CA LEU A 25 -27.13 -8.85 -0.38
C LEU A 25 -26.36 -7.84 -1.23
N HIS A 26 -25.93 -8.20 -2.45
CA HIS A 26 -25.29 -7.26 -3.37
C HIS A 26 -26.19 -6.08 -3.76
N LYS A 27 -27.51 -6.30 -3.81
CA LYS A 27 -28.48 -5.25 -4.12
C LYS A 27 -28.86 -4.41 -2.90
N ALA A 28 -28.83 -5.02 -1.71
CA ALA A 28 -29.17 -4.35 -0.46
C ALA A 28 -28.04 -3.40 0.06
N LEU A 29 -26.84 -3.41 -0.53
CA LEU A 29 -25.70 -2.61 -0.08
C LEU A 29 -25.97 -1.11 0.02
N SER A 30 -26.83 -0.56 -0.85
CA SER A 30 -27.21 0.86 -0.82
C SER A 30 -28.27 1.19 0.24
N LEU A 31 -28.80 0.19 0.93
CA LEU A 31 -29.89 0.29 1.90
C LEU A 31 -29.45 -0.38 3.22
N PRO A 32 -28.67 0.29 4.09
CA PRO A 32 -28.12 -0.29 5.31
C PRO A 32 -29.16 -0.94 6.23
N GLU A 33 -30.32 -0.32 6.36
CA GLU A 33 -31.42 -0.88 7.17
C GLU A 33 -31.93 -2.22 6.61
N SER A 34 -32.10 -2.32 5.29
CA SER A 34 -32.50 -3.56 4.63
C SER A 34 -31.42 -4.63 4.79
N LEU A 35 -30.16 -4.23 4.67
CA LEU A 35 -29.02 -5.14 4.85
C LEU A 35 -29.01 -5.71 6.27
N LYS A 36 -29.23 -4.87 7.29
CA LYS A 36 -29.33 -5.28 8.68
C LYS A 36 -30.45 -6.30 8.90
N LEU A 37 -31.67 -6.01 8.38
CA LEU A 37 -32.79 -6.92 8.47
C LEU A 37 -32.55 -8.27 7.79
N LEU A 38 -31.84 -8.28 6.65
CA LEU A 38 -31.54 -9.53 5.92
C LEU A 38 -30.55 -10.41 6.71
N LEU A 39 -29.66 -9.81 7.49
CA LEU A 39 -28.63 -10.51 8.26
C LEU A 39 -29.08 -10.82 9.70
N GLU A 40 -30.14 -10.18 10.18
CA GLU A 40 -30.66 -10.35 11.54
C GLU A 40 -31.04 -11.81 11.82
N GLY A 41 -30.59 -12.34 12.98
CA GLY A 41 -30.88 -13.70 13.43
C GLY A 41 -30.22 -14.81 12.59
N LEU A 42 -29.26 -14.50 11.74
CA LEU A 42 -28.41 -15.50 11.11
C LEU A 42 -27.19 -15.79 12.02
N SER A 43 -26.82 -17.05 12.10
CA SER A 43 -25.57 -17.47 12.75
C SER A 43 -24.37 -16.88 12.00
N GLU A 44 -23.22 -16.82 12.68
CA GLU A 44 -21.97 -16.37 12.07
C GLU A 44 -21.60 -17.21 10.86
N GLU A 45 -21.76 -18.53 10.96
CA GLU A 45 -21.47 -19.48 9.87
C GLU A 45 -22.33 -19.20 8.63
N SER A 46 -23.63 -19.00 8.81
CA SER A 46 -24.55 -18.63 7.74
C SER A 46 -24.18 -17.28 7.09
N ARG A 47 -23.77 -16.31 7.90
CA ARG A 47 -23.29 -15.01 7.41
C ARG A 47 -22.01 -15.17 6.60
N VAL A 48 -21.01 -15.91 7.08
CA VAL A 48 -19.77 -16.18 6.35
C VAL A 48 -20.05 -16.86 5.02
N GLN A 49 -20.94 -17.86 5.00
CA GLN A 49 -21.36 -18.53 3.77
C GLN A 49 -21.94 -17.54 2.75
N LEU A 50 -22.88 -16.69 3.17
CA LEU A 50 -23.54 -15.71 2.29
C LEU A 50 -22.57 -14.63 1.81
N LEU A 51 -21.73 -14.10 2.71
CA LEU A 51 -20.77 -13.05 2.42
C LEU A 51 -19.63 -13.54 1.51
N GLY A 52 -19.30 -14.83 1.55
CA GLY A 52 -18.32 -15.47 0.71
C GLY A 52 -18.79 -15.83 -0.70
N MET A 53 -20.10 -15.67 -1.00
CA MET A 53 -20.64 -15.97 -2.33
C MET A 53 -20.08 -15.01 -3.37
N LYS A 54 -19.53 -15.57 -4.46
CA LYS A 54 -18.92 -14.82 -5.56
C LYS A 54 -19.92 -14.65 -6.72
N ASN A 55 -19.89 -13.48 -7.35
CA ASN A 55 -20.53 -13.23 -8.64
C ASN A 55 -19.73 -13.87 -9.80
N GLN A 56 -20.12 -13.59 -11.06
CA GLN A 56 -19.42 -14.09 -12.25
C GLN A 56 -17.98 -13.56 -12.40
N ASP A 57 -17.66 -12.41 -11.82
CA ASP A 57 -16.30 -11.81 -11.85
C ASP A 57 -15.41 -12.31 -10.67
N GLY A 58 -15.93 -13.21 -9.84
CA GLY A 58 -15.24 -13.68 -8.63
C GLY A 58 -15.37 -12.72 -7.43
N TYR A 59 -16.14 -11.63 -7.56
CA TYR A 59 -16.34 -10.66 -6.48
C TYR A 59 -17.40 -11.11 -5.49
N THR A 60 -17.09 -10.98 -4.21
CA THR A 60 -18.03 -11.14 -3.11
C THR A 60 -18.80 -9.83 -2.86
N VAL A 61 -19.83 -9.89 -2.02
CA VAL A 61 -20.56 -8.69 -1.59
C VAL A 61 -19.63 -7.67 -0.92
N LEU A 62 -18.58 -8.12 -0.22
CA LEU A 62 -17.59 -7.24 0.42
C LEU A 62 -16.80 -6.42 -0.60
N HIS A 63 -16.45 -6.97 -1.77
CA HIS A 63 -15.79 -6.22 -2.85
C HIS A 63 -16.65 -5.03 -3.32
N LYS A 64 -17.95 -5.24 -3.44
CA LYS A 64 -18.89 -4.16 -3.79
C LYS A 64 -19.09 -3.16 -2.64
N ALA A 65 -19.05 -3.64 -1.40
CA ALA A 65 -19.18 -2.80 -0.20
C ALA A 65 -17.99 -1.85 0.04
N LEU A 66 -16.84 -2.05 -0.62
CA LEU A 66 -15.65 -1.18 -0.48
C LEU A 66 -15.95 0.31 -0.74
N SER A 67 -16.94 0.62 -1.56
CA SER A 67 -17.37 2.00 -1.84
C SER A 67 -18.40 2.53 -0.85
N LEU A 68 -18.88 1.69 0.07
CA LEU A 68 -19.97 1.95 1.01
C LEU A 68 -19.50 1.58 2.44
N PRO A 69 -18.73 2.45 3.10
CA PRO A 69 -18.09 2.13 4.40
C PRO A 69 -19.08 1.70 5.49
N GLU A 70 -20.28 2.28 5.51
CA GLU A 70 -21.33 1.93 6.48
C GLU A 70 -21.84 0.52 6.27
N SER A 71 -22.12 0.14 5.04
CA SER A 71 -22.54 -1.22 4.70
C SER A 71 -21.42 -2.23 4.92
N LEU A 72 -20.18 -1.86 4.60
CA LEU A 72 -19.01 -2.69 4.88
C LEU A 72 -18.89 -2.98 6.38
N LYS A 73 -19.08 -1.96 7.23
CA LYS A 73 -19.07 -2.11 8.68
C LYS A 73 -20.16 -3.07 9.15
N LEU A 74 -21.39 -2.89 8.68
CA LEU A 74 -22.52 -3.79 9.02
C LEU A 74 -22.27 -5.24 8.62
N LEU A 75 -21.68 -5.47 7.44
CA LEU A 75 -21.36 -6.82 6.96
C LEU A 75 -20.33 -7.53 7.86
N LEU A 76 -19.38 -6.79 8.42
CA LEU A 76 -18.29 -7.34 9.24
C LEU A 76 -18.62 -7.31 10.75
N GLU A 77 -19.64 -6.56 11.16
CA GLU A 77 -20.02 -6.41 12.56
C GLU A 77 -20.40 -7.77 13.19
N GLY A 78 -19.85 -8.08 14.38
CA GLY A 78 -20.15 -9.31 15.11
C GLY A 78 -19.55 -10.58 14.52
N LEU A 79 -18.68 -10.48 13.50
CA LEU A 79 -17.90 -11.63 13.03
C LEU A 79 -16.64 -11.77 13.89
N SER A 80 -16.27 -13.00 14.17
CA SER A 80 -14.97 -13.33 14.78
C SER A 80 -13.80 -12.91 13.89
N GLU A 81 -12.63 -12.77 14.47
CA GLU A 81 -11.42 -12.46 13.70
C GLU A 81 -11.14 -13.53 12.64
N GLU A 82 -11.33 -14.80 13.00
CA GLU A 82 -11.13 -15.94 12.09
C GLU A 82 -12.06 -15.85 10.86
N SER A 83 -13.34 -15.60 11.07
CA SER A 83 -14.31 -15.40 9.99
C SER A 83 -13.96 -14.20 9.11
N ARG A 84 -13.50 -13.11 9.72
CA ARG A 84 -13.02 -11.93 8.98
C ARG A 84 -11.81 -12.26 8.13
N VAL A 85 -10.80 -12.94 8.67
CA VAL A 85 -9.60 -13.37 7.93
C VAL A 85 -9.98 -14.26 6.75
N GLN A 86 -10.87 -15.22 6.96
CA GLN A 86 -11.38 -16.07 5.89
C GLN A 86 -12.01 -15.26 4.76
N LEU A 87 -12.90 -14.33 5.08
CA LEU A 87 -13.59 -13.50 4.09
C LEU A 87 -12.66 -12.52 3.37
N LEU A 88 -11.75 -11.86 4.11
CA LEU A 88 -10.80 -10.90 3.58
C LEU A 88 -9.73 -11.56 2.69
N GLY A 89 -9.41 -12.83 2.96
CA GLY A 89 -8.48 -13.63 2.18
C GLY A 89 -9.06 -14.23 0.90
N MET A 90 -10.37 -14.10 0.67
CA MET A 90 -11.00 -14.59 -0.57
C MET A 90 -10.47 -13.83 -1.78
N LYS A 91 -10.13 -14.58 -2.82
CA LYS A 91 -9.54 -14.04 -4.05
C LYS A 91 -10.59 -13.94 -5.16
N ASP A 92 -10.53 -12.85 -5.93
CA ASP A 92 -11.24 -12.72 -7.20
C ASP A 92 -10.58 -13.60 -8.31
N TYR A 93 -11.00 -13.45 -9.56
CA TYR A 93 -10.43 -14.19 -10.69
C TYR A 93 -9.01 -13.77 -11.07
N HIS A 94 -8.54 -12.59 -10.63
CA HIS A 94 -7.16 -12.14 -10.80
C HIS A 94 -6.26 -12.56 -9.64
N GLY A 95 -6.82 -13.28 -8.66
CA GLY A 95 -6.13 -13.67 -7.43
C GLY A 95 -6.01 -12.52 -6.42
N ASN A 96 -6.64 -11.36 -6.66
CA ASN A 96 -6.65 -10.24 -5.73
C ASN A 96 -7.54 -10.57 -4.54
N THR A 97 -7.07 -10.26 -3.33
CA THR A 97 -7.89 -10.26 -2.13
C THR A 97 -8.61 -8.92 -1.99
N LEU A 98 -9.55 -8.84 -1.05
CA LEU A 98 -10.27 -7.61 -0.77
C LEU A 98 -9.32 -6.44 -0.41
N LEU A 99 -8.18 -6.72 0.25
CA LEU A 99 -7.17 -5.70 0.57
C LEU A 99 -6.49 -5.13 -0.67
N HIS A 100 -6.23 -5.94 -1.71
CA HIS A 100 -5.68 -5.44 -2.98
C HIS A 100 -6.61 -4.43 -3.64
N GLU A 101 -7.93 -4.68 -3.60
CA GLU A 101 -8.94 -3.78 -4.16
C GLU A 101 -9.20 -2.52 -3.29
N ALA A 102 -8.98 -2.63 -1.97
CA ALA A 102 -9.24 -1.54 -1.02
C ALA A 102 -8.19 -0.42 -1.05
N LEU A 103 -7.06 -0.59 -1.75
CA LEU A 103 -5.93 0.35 -1.75
C LEU A 103 -6.29 1.78 -2.19
N SER A 104 -7.29 1.94 -3.05
CA SER A 104 -7.77 3.26 -3.48
C SER A 104 -8.82 3.86 -2.53
N ARG A 105 -9.14 3.18 -1.42
CA ARG A 105 -10.20 3.55 -0.48
C ARG A 105 -9.68 3.49 0.97
N PRO A 106 -8.90 4.48 1.43
CA PRO A 106 -8.21 4.44 2.72
C PRO A 106 -9.16 4.22 3.92
N LYS A 107 -10.37 4.78 3.88
CA LYS A 107 -11.37 4.57 4.93
C LYS A 107 -11.81 3.11 5.05
N SER A 108 -12.12 2.49 3.92
CA SER A 108 -12.51 1.07 3.89
C SER A 108 -11.35 0.17 4.26
N LEU A 109 -10.14 0.47 3.78
CA LEU A 109 -8.92 -0.25 4.15
C LEU A 109 -8.70 -0.24 5.66
N LYS A 110 -8.87 0.93 6.31
CA LYS A 110 -8.80 1.04 7.76
C LYS A 110 -9.80 0.12 8.46
N PHE A 111 -11.07 0.13 8.06
CA PHE A 111 -12.10 -0.75 8.63
C PHE A 111 -11.79 -2.24 8.46
N LEU A 112 -11.25 -2.62 7.32
CA LEU A 112 -10.89 -4.03 7.06
C LEU A 112 -9.82 -4.53 8.02
N LEU A 113 -8.88 -3.65 8.39
CA LEU A 113 -7.73 -4.00 9.24
C LEU A 113 -7.98 -3.75 10.74
N GLU A 114 -9.02 -2.97 11.07
CA GLU A 114 -9.33 -2.61 12.46
C GLU A 114 -9.67 -3.86 13.29
N GLY A 115 -9.03 -3.99 14.49
CA GLY A 115 -9.27 -5.09 15.40
C GLY A 115 -8.70 -6.44 14.98
N LEU A 116 -7.90 -6.51 13.90
CA LEU A 116 -7.15 -7.70 13.55
C LEU A 116 -5.83 -7.76 14.34
N SER A 117 -5.47 -8.94 14.82
CA SER A 117 -4.16 -9.22 15.42
C SER A 117 -3.03 -9.01 14.40
N GLU A 118 -1.80 -8.86 14.87
CA GLU A 118 -0.62 -8.78 14.02
C GLU A 118 -0.49 -10.02 13.12
N GLU A 119 -0.74 -11.20 13.65
CA GLU A 119 -0.65 -12.46 12.93
C GLU A 119 -1.65 -12.51 11.75
N SER A 120 -2.91 -12.14 12.01
CA SER A 120 -3.95 -12.07 10.98
C SER A 120 -3.61 -11.03 9.90
N ARG A 121 -3.09 -9.88 10.30
CA ARG A 121 -2.62 -8.84 9.37
C ARG A 121 -1.46 -9.33 8.54
N PHE A 122 -0.46 -9.96 9.16
CA PHE A 122 0.68 -10.54 8.47
C PHE A 122 0.24 -11.58 7.42
N GLN A 123 -0.65 -12.50 7.81
CA GLN A 123 -1.20 -13.50 6.89
C GLN A 123 -1.89 -12.87 5.68
N LEU A 124 -2.78 -11.89 5.91
CA LEU A 124 -3.54 -11.23 4.84
C LEU A 124 -2.64 -10.39 3.92
N LEU A 125 -1.68 -9.64 4.49
CA LEU A 125 -0.76 -8.79 3.73
C LEU A 125 0.26 -9.59 2.93
N GLY A 126 0.60 -10.81 3.36
CA GLY A 126 1.48 -11.74 2.65
C GLY A 126 0.82 -12.47 1.48
N MET A 127 -0.51 -12.36 1.33
CA MET A 127 -1.20 -12.99 0.21
C MET A 127 -0.83 -12.35 -1.13
N LYS A 128 -0.56 -13.19 -2.12
CA LYS A 128 -0.17 -12.77 -3.47
C LYS A 128 -1.31 -12.99 -4.46
N ASN A 129 -1.45 -12.07 -5.39
CA ASN A 129 -2.34 -12.23 -6.55
C ASN A 129 -1.68 -13.15 -7.62
N GLN A 130 -2.29 -13.29 -8.81
CA GLN A 130 -1.78 -14.13 -9.90
C GLN A 130 -0.42 -13.63 -10.45
N ASP A 131 -0.12 -12.33 -10.34
CA ASP A 131 1.16 -11.77 -10.74
C ASP A 131 2.26 -11.92 -9.67
N GLY A 132 1.93 -12.52 -8.53
CA GLY A 132 2.83 -12.65 -7.39
C GLY A 132 2.92 -11.39 -6.53
N ASN A 133 2.10 -10.36 -6.82
CA ASN A 133 2.11 -9.10 -6.10
C ASN A 133 1.39 -9.23 -4.76
N THR A 134 2.02 -8.73 -3.71
CA THR A 134 1.38 -8.52 -2.40
C THR A 134 0.64 -7.19 -2.37
N VAL A 135 -0.17 -6.99 -1.33
CA VAL A 135 -0.86 -5.71 -1.09
C VAL A 135 0.14 -4.56 -0.95
N LEU A 136 1.27 -4.78 -0.24
CA LEU A 136 2.33 -3.77 -0.08
C LEU A 136 2.99 -3.40 -1.42
N TYR A 137 3.19 -4.38 -2.31
CA TYR A 137 3.72 -4.14 -3.64
C TYR A 137 2.83 -3.17 -4.43
N LEU A 138 1.52 -3.40 -4.45
CA LEU A 138 0.56 -2.51 -5.14
C LEU A 138 0.34 -1.18 -4.41
N ALA A 139 0.57 -1.13 -3.10
CA ALA A 139 0.46 0.09 -2.30
C ALA A 139 1.69 1.00 -2.42
N ALA A 140 2.77 0.58 -3.09
CA ALA A 140 4.04 1.29 -3.18
C ALA A 140 3.91 2.75 -3.67
N SER A 141 2.93 3.05 -4.52
CA SER A 141 2.62 4.41 -4.99
C SER A 141 1.60 5.19 -4.13
N ARG A 142 1.15 4.61 -2.99
CA ARG A 142 0.05 5.13 -2.18
C ARG A 142 0.46 5.26 -0.71
N PRO A 143 1.16 6.34 -0.31
CA PRO A 143 1.70 6.48 1.05
C PRO A 143 0.62 6.46 2.14
N GLU A 144 -0.58 6.99 1.86
CA GLU A 144 -1.69 6.95 2.81
C GLU A 144 -2.16 5.52 3.11
N SER A 145 -2.21 4.66 2.10
CA SER A 145 -2.58 3.26 2.29
C SER A 145 -1.51 2.47 3.01
N LEU A 146 -0.23 2.75 2.71
CA LEU A 146 0.91 2.12 3.41
C LEU A 146 0.86 2.36 4.91
N LYS A 147 0.44 3.55 5.36
CA LYS A 147 0.29 3.87 6.77
C LYS A 147 -0.62 2.85 7.48
N PHE A 148 -1.80 2.59 6.94
CA PHE A 148 -2.74 1.63 7.55
C PHE A 148 -2.27 0.18 7.44
N LEU A 149 -1.59 -0.16 6.34
CA LEU A 149 -1.09 -1.52 6.13
C LEU A 149 0.02 -1.87 7.11
N LEU A 150 0.92 -0.93 7.43
CA LEU A 150 2.07 -1.17 8.31
C LEU A 150 1.79 -0.88 9.78
N GLU A 151 0.67 -0.22 10.11
CA GLU A 151 0.28 0.09 11.48
C GLU A 151 0.13 -1.20 12.31
N GLY A 152 0.75 -1.25 13.49
CA GLY A 152 0.65 -2.38 14.42
C GLY A 152 1.45 -3.63 14.02
N LEU A 153 2.33 -3.53 13.01
CA LEU A 153 3.26 -4.60 12.67
C LEU A 153 4.61 -4.39 13.37
N SER A 154 5.17 -5.46 13.90
CA SER A 154 6.55 -5.50 14.39
C SER A 154 7.56 -5.27 13.26
N GLU A 155 8.80 -4.91 13.61
CA GLU A 155 9.88 -4.79 12.63
C GLU A 155 10.09 -6.10 11.85
N GLU A 156 10.00 -7.22 12.57
CA GLU A 156 10.21 -8.54 11.98
C GLU A 156 9.15 -8.87 10.92
N SER A 157 7.88 -8.67 11.24
CA SER A 157 6.77 -8.84 10.29
C SER A 157 6.91 -7.91 9.08
N ARG A 158 7.31 -6.65 9.31
CA ARG A 158 7.54 -5.68 8.23
C ARG A 158 8.66 -6.13 7.29
N VAL A 159 9.80 -6.56 7.84
CA VAL A 159 10.94 -7.04 7.06
C VAL A 159 10.56 -8.24 6.19
N GLN A 160 9.86 -9.21 6.76
CA GLN A 160 9.39 -10.38 6.02
C GLN A 160 8.45 -10.00 4.86
N LEU A 161 7.46 -9.13 5.12
CA LEU A 161 6.52 -8.68 4.11
C LEU A 161 7.20 -7.85 3.00
N LEU A 162 8.12 -6.95 3.36
CA LEU A 162 8.87 -6.11 2.41
C LEU A 162 9.86 -6.92 1.58
N GLY A 163 10.37 -8.05 2.10
CA GLY A 163 11.23 -8.98 1.39
C GLY A 163 10.51 -9.90 0.41
N MET A 164 9.16 -9.92 0.44
CA MET A 164 8.38 -10.74 -0.50
C MET A 164 8.54 -10.26 -1.93
N LYS A 165 8.76 -11.20 -2.84
CA LYS A 165 9.03 -10.94 -4.26
C LYS A 165 7.84 -11.32 -5.13
N ASP A 166 7.60 -10.53 -6.18
CA ASP A 166 6.68 -10.84 -7.27
C ASP A 166 7.25 -11.97 -8.17
N LYS A 167 6.57 -12.26 -9.28
CA LYS A 167 7.00 -13.27 -10.25
C LYS A 167 8.31 -12.95 -10.97
N TYR A 168 8.77 -11.69 -10.94
CA TYR A 168 10.04 -11.24 -11.53
C TYR A 168 11.16 -11.07 -10.50
N GLY A 169 10.88 -11.35 -9.23
CA GLY A 169 11.82 -11.17 -8.13
C GLY A 169 11.87 -9.76 -7.57
N ASN A 170 10.96 -8.87 -7.97
CA ASN A 170 10.88 -7.49 -7.46
C ASN A 170 10.17 -7.46 -6.11
N THR A 171 10.60 -6.56 -5.24
CA THR A 171 10.01 -6.30 -3.93
C THR A 171 9.14 -5.03 -3.95
N ALA A 172 8.31 -4.84 -2.92
CA ALA A 172 7.54 -3.61 -2.74
C ALA A 172 8.43 -2.35 -2.70
N LEU A 173 9.63 -2.45 -2.11
CA LEU A 173 10.60 -1.34 -2.09
C LEU A 173 11.05 -0.95 -3.50
N ARG A 174 11.26 -1.94 -4.39
CA ARG A 174 11.63 -1.64 -5.78
C ARG A 174 10.52 -0.86 -6.51
N CYS A 175 9.25 -1.20 -6.24
CA CYS A 175 8.10 -0.46 -6.78
C CYS A 175 7.95 0.94 -6.17
N ALA A 176 8.39 1.13 -4.93
CA ALA A 176 8.35 2.42 -4.25
C ALA A 176 9.43 3.39 -4.71
N VAL A 177 10.46 2.93 -5.46
CA VAL A 177 11.56 3.81 -5.91
C VAL A 177 11.08 5.06 -6.66
N PRO A 178 10.06 5.05 -7.55
CA PRO A 178 9.54 6.28 -8.16
C PRO A 178 8.82 7.23 -7.19
N HIS A 179 8.60 6.80 -5.95
CA HIS A 179 7.79 7.49 -4.94
C HIS A 179 8.58 7.69 -3.65
N PRO A 180 9.45 8.74 -3.54
CA PRO A 180 10.37 8.93 -2.42
C PRO A 180 9.68 8.92 -1.05
N ALA A 181 8.47 9.53 -0.94
CA ALA A 181 7.69 9.53 0.29
C ALA A 181 7.26 8.12 0.73
N SER A 182 6.82 7.28 -0.21
CA SER A 182 6.48 5.89 0.09
C SER A 182 7.70 5.08 0.47
N LEU A 183 8.82 5.28 -0.24
CA LEU A 183 10.08 4.59 0.05
C LEU A 183 10.58 4.92 1.45
N LYS A 184 10.57 6.20 1.83
CA LYS A 184 10.90 6.66 3.18
C LYS A 184 10.02 5.97 4.21
N PHE A 185 8.71 5.96 4.00
CA PHE A 185 7.73 5.37 4.90
C PHE A 185 7.94 3.85 5.09
N LEU A 186 8.25 3.12 4.01
CA LEU A 186 8.51 1.69 4.06
C LEU A 186 9.77 1.35 4.86
N LEU A 187 10.81 2.20 4.80
CA LEU A 187 12.08 2.01 5.50
C LEU A 187 12.10 2.59 6.92
N GLU A 188 11.16 3.48 7.24
CA GLU A 188 11.07 4.12 8.56
C GLU A 188 10.79 3.08 9.67
N GLY A 189 11.49 3.20 10.82
CA GLY A 189 11.33 2.28 11.95
C GLY A 189 12.01 0.92 11.77
N LEU A 190 12.74 0.70 10.67
CA LEU A 190 13.60 -0.48 10.51
C LEU A 190 15.01 -0.17 11.02
N SER A 191 15.68 -1.16 11.59
CA SER A 191 17.12 -1.09 11.89
C SER A 191 17.94 -0.93 10.62
N GLU A 192 19.12 -0.36 10.73
CA GLU A 192 19.99 -0.11 9.58
C GLU A 192 20.39 -1.41 8.86
N GLU A 193 20.66 -2.46 9.61
CA GLU A 193 20.97 -3.78 9.07
C GLU A 193 19.85 -4.31 8.18
N LYS A 194 18.59 -4.18 8.65
CA LYS A 194 17.43 -4.63 7.91
C LYS A 194 17.13 -3.76 6.68
N ARG A 195 17.37 -2.46 6.77
CA ARG A 195 17.31 -1.57 5.59
C ARG A 195 18.28 -2.02 4.51
N LEU A 196 19.54 -2.28 4.86
CA LEU A 196 20.55 -2.73 3.91
C LEU A 196 20.21 -4.08 3.28
N GLU A 197 19.76 -5.04 4.09
CA GLU A 197 19.32 -6.34 3.62
C GLU A 197 18.27 -6.20 2.52
N LEU A 198 17.22 -5.40 2.80
CA LEU A 198 16.11 -5.17 1.88
C LEU A 198 16.51 -4.37 0.62
N LEU A 199 17.33 -3.33 0.78
CA LEU A 199 17.79 -2.47 -0.31
C LEU A 199 18.75 -3.19 -1.27
N SER A 200 19.51 -4.17 -0.76
CA SER A 200 20.49 -4.96 -1.53
C SER A 200 19.86 -6.18 -2.20
N ALA A 201 18.63 -6.52 -1.85
CA ALA A 201 17.92 -7.67 -2.43
C ALA A 201 17.79 -7.54 -3.96
N LYS A 202 18.31 -8.53 -4.69
CA LYS A 202 18.31 -8.55 -6.16
C LYS A 202 17.07 -9.24 -6.71
N ASN A 203 16.57 -8.73 -7.84
CA ASN A 203 15.54 -9.38 -8.64
C ASN A 203 16.17 -10.45 -9.57
N GLN A 204 15.38 -11.01 -10.49
CA GLN A 204 15.83 -12.04 -11.44
C GLN A 204 16.86 -11.50 -12.45
N HIS A 205 16.93 -10.18 -12.69
CA HIS A 205 17.90 -9.55 -13.57
C HIS A 205 19.21 -9.16 -12.84
N GLY A 206 19.28 -9.40 -11.54
CA GLY A 206 20.44 -9.02 -10.72
C GLY A 206 20.38 -7.59 -10.20
N ASP A 207 19.30 -6.83 -10.48
CA ASP A 207 19.13 -5.45 -10.05
C ASP A 207 18.54 -5.35 -8.64
N SER A 208 19.11 -4.49 -7.81
CA SER A 208 18.58 -4.13 -6.48
C SER A 208 17.78 -2.82 -6.53
N VAL A 209 17.16 -2.49 -5.40
CA VAL A 209 16.51 -1.18 -5.17
C VAL A 209 17.50 -0.04 -5.40
N LEU A 210 18.72 -0.19 -4.89
CA LEU A 210 19.80 0.80 -5.05
C LEU A 210 20.19 1.03 -6.51
N HIS A 211 20.30 -0.05 -7.31
CA HIS A 211 20.60 0.07 -8.75
C HIS A 211 19.49 0.84 -9.48
N ARG A 212 18.23 0.58 -9.17
CA ARG A 212 17.10 1.28 -9.78
C ARG A 212 17.07 2.77 -9.37
N ALA A 213 17.28 3.06 -8.09
CA ALA A 213 17.33 4.43 -7.59
C ALA A 213 18.46 5.23 -8.28
N LEU A 214 19.65 4.66 -8.34
CA LEU A 214 20.79 5.29 -8.99
C LEU A 214 20.56 5.58 -10.48
N SER A 215 19.96 4.61 -11.20
CA SER A 215 19.82 4.70 -12.66
C SER A 215 18.71 5.66 -13.11
N CYS A 216 17.62 5.73 -12.36
CA CYS A 216 16.39 6.37 -12.83
C CYS A 216 15.79 7.41 -11.87
N TYR A 217 16.09 7.32 -10.56
CA TYR A 217 15.38 8.09 -9.52
C TYR A 217 16.34 8.64 -8.47
N PRO A 218 17.16 9.67 -8.81
CA PRO A 218 18.19 10.21 -7.91
C PRO A 218 17.64 10.79 -6.61
N GLU A 219 16.43 11.38 -6.63
CA GLU A 219 15.75 11.85 -5.41
C GLU A 219 15.52 10.70 -4.40
N SER A 220 15.15 9.53 -4.89
CA SER A 220 14.97 8.35 -4.06
C SER A 220 16.27 7.79 -3.52
N LEU A 221 17.36 7.91 -4.28
CA LEU A 221 18.69 7.58 -3.78
C LEU A 221 19.08 8.53 -2.64
N GLY A 222 18.80 9.83 -2.77
CA GLY A 222 19.01 10.81 -1.70
C GLY A 222 18.28 10.41 -0.41
N VAL A 223 16.99 10.10 -0.52
CA VAL A 223 16.18 9.62 0.62
C VAL A 223 16.75 8.35 1.25
N ILE A 224 17.21 7.39 0.45
CA ILE A 224 17.84 6.17 0.98
C ILE A 224 19.11 6.51 1.75
N LEU A 225 19.97 7.35 1.18
CA LEU A 225 21.24 7.74 1.82
C LEU A 225 21.01 8.49 3.14
N GLU A 226 20.04 9.41 3.19
CA GLU A 226 19.67 10.13 4.43
C GLU A 226 19.25 9.19 5.59
N MET A 227 18.78 8.00 5.27
CA MET A 227 18.32 7.02 6.27
C MET A 227 19.42 6.06 6.73
N LEU A 228 20.64 6.17 6.21
CA LEU A 228 21.79 5.33 6.52
C LEU A 228 22.86 6.16 7.24
N CYS A 229 23.66 5.52 8.09
CA CYS A 229 24.80 6.20 8.72
C CYS A 229 25.92 6.49 7.69
N GLU A 230 26.81 7.43 7.97
CA GLU A 230 27.86 7.88 7.05
C GLU A 230 28.76 6.75 6.54
N THR A 231 29.10 5.81 7.40
CA THR A 231 29.93 4.66 7.01
C THR A 231 29.23 3.77 6.00
N THR A 232 27.96 3.53 6.22
CA THR A 232 27.12 2.71 5.34
C THR A 232 26.81 3.42 4.03
N GLN A 233 26.55 4.74 4.06
CA GLN A 233 26.38 5.55 2.85
C GLN A 233 27.60 5.41 1.94
N ARG A 234 28.82 5.54 2.51
CA ARG A 234 30.07 5.41 1.77
C ARG A 234 30.21 4.00 1.17
N GLN A 235 29.94 2.96 1.95
CA GLN A 235 30.00 1.58 1.46
C GLN A 235 29.02 1.34 0.31
N VAL A 236 27.77 1.79 0.45
CA VAL A 236 26.73 1.67 -0.61
C VAL A 236 27.19 2.38 -1.89
N LEU A 237 27.77 3.58 -1.78
CA LEU A 237 28.26 4.32 -2.95
C LEU A 237 29.49 3.66 -3.59
N GLU A 238 30.37 3.04 -2.80
CA GLU A 238 31.49 2.23 -3.31
C GLU A 238 31.00 1.00 -4.06
N ASP A 239 30.05 0.26 -3.48
CA ASP A 239 29.48 -0.95 -4.07
C ASP A 239 28.72 -0.65 -5.38
N LEU A 240 28.08 0.51 -5.47
CA LEU A 240 27.45 0.99 -6.70
C LEU A 240 28.46 1.50 -7.75
N GLY A 241 29.76 1.52 -7.42
CA GLY A 241 30.81 2.03 -8.31
C GLY A 241 30.85 3.55 -8.45
N CYS A 242 30.05 4.28 -7.67
CA CYS A 242 29.92 5.73 -7.76
C CYS A 242 31.22 6.47 -7.43
N LEU A 243 31.99 5.96 -6.47
CA LEU A 243 33.24 6.57 -6.03
C LEU A 243 34.45 6.25 -6.95
N ARG A 244 34.29 5.28 -7.84
CA ARG A 244 35.37 4.88 -8.79
C ARG A 244 35.31 5.57 -10.15
N GLY A 245 34.42 6.55 -10.33
CA GLY A 245 34.35 7.39 -11.52
C GLY A 245 33.80 6.75 -12.79
N ASN A 246 33.37 5.50 -12.76
CA ASN A 246 32.98 4.75 -13.97
C ASN A 246 31.50 4.78 -14.32
N VAL A 247 30.61 5.18 -13.39
CA VAL A 247 29.15 5.08 -13.60
C VAL A 247 28.51 6.39 -14.05
N PHE A 248 29.19 7.54 -13.88
CA PHE A 248 28.62 8.87 -14.10
C PHE A 248 29.10 9.61 -15.35
N LEU A 249 29.82 8.97 -16.26
CA LEU A 249 30.33 9.60 -17.49
C LEU A 249 29.28 10.22 -18.38
N GLY A 250 27.97 10.06 -18.06
CA GLY A 250 26.85 10.61 -18.83
C GLY A 250 25.86 11.51 -18.06
N LYS A 251 25.98 11.65 -16.73
CA LYS A 251 24.98 12.42 -15.93
C LYS A 251 25.64 13.17 -14.76
N PRO A 252 26.29 14.32 -15.04
CA PRO A 252 26.93 15.16 -14.00
C PRO A 252 25.92 15.66 -12.94
N GLU A 253 24.65 15.81 -13.30
CA GLU A 253 23.58 16.27 -12.41
C GLU A 253 23.37 15.33 -11.22
N ILE A 254 23.49 14.02 -11.42
CA ILE A 254 23.35 13.03 -10.35
C ILE A 254 24.52 13.10 -9.36
N LEU A 255 25.71 13.41 -9.83
CA LEU A 255 26.90 13.60 -9.00
C LEU A 255 26.79 14.85 -8.12
N GLU A 256 26.16 15.92 -8.63
CA GLU A 256 25.90 17.13 -7.86
C GLU A 256 24.82 16.88 -6.80
N GLU A 257 23.75 16.14 -7.10
CA GLU A 257 22.70 15.78 -6.14
C GLU A 257 23.21 14.83 -5.04
N ILE A 258 24.03 13.83 -5.39
CA ILE A 258 24.67 12.95 -4.41
C ILE A 258 25.67 13.74 -3.54
N ASN A 259 26.49 14.60 -4.13
CA ASN A 259 27.40 15.46 -3.40
C ASN A 259 26.66 16.50 -2.54
N PHE A 260 25.51 16.97 -2.98
CA PHE A 260 24.64 17.85 -2.22
C PHE A 260 24.03 17.11 -1.02
N ALA A 261 23.49 15.91 -1.22
CA ALA A 261 22.96 15.06 -0.13
C ALA A 261 24.07 14.71 0.89
N LEU A 262 25.26 14.37 0.42
CA LEU A 262 26.43 14.10 1.29
C LEU A 262 26.92 15.35 2.03
N LYS A 263 26.85 16.55 1.44
CA LYS A 263 27.26 17.81 2.11
C LYS A 263 26.24 18.26 3.15
N PHE A 264 24.96 18.01 2.96
CA PHE A 264 23.91 18.34 3.94
C PHE A 264 23.96 17.43 5.16
N SER A 265 24.29 16.16 5.01
CA SER A 265 24.47 15.24 6.14
C SER A 265 25.65 15.68 7.06
N VAL A 266 26.66 16.28 6.49
CA VAL A 266 27.82 16.82 7.26
C VAL A 266 27.50 18.14 7.99
N SER A 267 26.57 18.96 7.46
CA SER A 267 26.25 20.26 8.08
C SER A 267 25.27 20.14 9.26
N VAL A 268 24.41 19.12 9.28
CA VAL A 268 23.45 18.90 10.37
C VAL A 268 24.11 18.29 11.62
N SER A 269 25.17 17.48 11.43
CA SER A 269 25.93 16.91 12.56
C SER A 269 26.82 17.93 13.28
N ASN A 270 27.15 19.06 12.66
CA ASN A 270 27.93 20.13 13.29
C ASN A 270 27.10 21.21 14.01
N THR A 271 25.77 21.24 13.84
CA THR A 271 24.91 22.24 14.49
C THR A 271 24.30 21.78 15.83
N SER A 272 24.48 20.54 16.24
CA SER A 272 23.96 20.03 17.51
C SER A 272 24.90 20.19 18.71
N LEU A 273 26.02 20.90 18.57
CA LEU A 273 26.98 21.13 19.66
C LEU A 273 27.17 22.59 20.10
N SER A 274 26.37 23.53 19.57
CA SER A 274 26.48 24.93 20.02
C SER A 274 25.11 25.61 20.00
N CYS A 275 24.24 25.37 20.98
CA CYS A 275 23.20 26.29 21.43
C CYS A 275 22.64 25.85 22.77
N LEU A 276 23.44 25.99 23.83
CA LEU A 276 22.95 26.38 25.13
C LEU A 276 23.32 27.84 25.28
N ASP A 277 22.31 28.64 25.46
CA ASP A 277 22.18 29.96 26.03
C ASP A 277 21.60 31.04 25.11
N THR A 278 20.60 31.60 25.71
CA THR A 278 20.02 32.96 25.74
C THR A 278 18.69 33.18 25.10
N SER A 279 17.79 33.27 26.01
CA SER A 279 16.52 34.02 26.19
C SER A 279 16.16 35.13 25.19
N SER A 280 14.86 35.15 24.88
CA SER A 280 13.90 36.27 24.96
C SER A 280 13.62 37.16 23.75
N GLN A 281 12.34 37.39 23.62
CA GLN A 281 11.57 38.53 23.07
C GLN A 281 11.16 38.50 21.59
N ALA A 282 9.88 38.20 21.38
CA ALA A 282 8.73 39.11 21.19
C ALA A 282 8.51 39.66 19.78
N ALA A 283 7.29 39.42 19.34
CA ALA A 283 6.36 40.36 18.72
C ALA A 283 6.11 40.30 17.20
N THR A 284 4.87 39.92 16.91
CA THR A 284 3.82 40.55 16.08
C THR A 284 4.08 40.82 14.59
N SER A 285 3.29 40.36 13.73
CA SER A 285 2.09 40.95 13.09
C SER A 285 1.84 40.42 11.68
N SER A 286 0.69 39.91 11.48
CA SER A 286 -0.39 40.28 10.55
C SER A 286 -0.14 40.21 9.04
N GLY A 287 -1.10 39.60 8.37
CA GLY A 287 -1.61 40.10 7.09
C GLY A 287 -1.91 39.05 6.04
N ASN A 288 -3.06 38.52 6.03
CA ASN A 288 -4.14 38.57 5.02
C ASN A 288 -3.76 38.48 3.51
N GLN A 289 -4.30 37.57 2.74
CA GLN A 289 -5.49 37.66 1.89
C GLN A 289 -5.54 36.58 0.80
N ASN A 290 -6.71 35.99 0.76
CA ASN A 290 -7.47 35.38 -0.32
C ASN A 290 -7.02 35.58 -1.77
N THR A 291 -7.18 34.52 -2.59
CA THR A 291 -8.13 34.57 -3.73
C THR A 291 -8.48 33.20 -4.27
N PHE A 292 -9.76 32.99 -4.47
CA PHE A 292 -10.50 32.02 -5.27
C PHE A 292 -9.98 31.91 -6.71
N PHE A 293 -10.02 30.70 -7.32
CA PHE A 293 -10.68 30.52 -8.63
C PHE A 293 -11.09 29.05 -8.85
N ASP A 294 -12.36 28.94 -9.17
CA ASP A 294 -13.14 27.80 -9.62
C ASP A 294 -12.92 27.56 -11.13
N SER A 295 -12.91 26.32 -11.57
CA SER A 295 -13.62 25.93 -12.79
C SER A 295 -13.49 24.42 -13.06
N GLY A 296 -14.65 23.81 -13.18
CA GLY A 296 -14.84 22.40 -13.45
C GLY A 296 -14.50 21.97 -14.88
N SER A 297 -14.22 20.71 -15.02
CA SER A 297 -14.50 19.97 -16.26
C SER A 297 -14.65 18.49 -15.98
N LYS A 298 -15.87 18.00 -16.16
CA LYS A 298 -16.21 16.57 -16.25
C LYS A 298 -15.61 15.99 -17.50
N ARG A 299 -14.80 14.93 -17.39
CA ARG A 299 -14.58 14.00 -18.50
C ARG A 299 -14.72 12.57 -18.03
N ARG A 300 -15.49 11.79 -18.81
CA ARG A 300 -15.71 10.36 -18.74
C ARG A 300 -14.37 9.62 -18.70
N ILE A 301 -14.27 8.64 -17.82
CA ILE A 301 -13.14 7.72 -17.79
C ILE A 301 -13.64 6.43 -18.46
N ASP A 302 -13.15 6.20 -19.67
CA ASP A 302 -13.24 4.91 -20.34
C ASP A 302 -12.28 3.91 -19.68
N ALA A 303 -12.73 2.66 -19.66
CA ALA A 303 -12.03 1.54 -19.08
C ALA A 303 -10.61 1.38 -19.68
N GLN A 304 -9.58 1.68 -18.91
CA GLN A 304 -8.20 1.34 -19.25
C GLN A 304 -7.85 -0.05 -18.71
N ARG A 305 -7.36 -0.90 -19.63
CA ARG A 305 -6.72 -2.18 -19.34
C ARG A 305 -5.62 -1.95 -18.29
N ASN A 306 -5.60 -2.78 -17.27
CA ASN A 306 -4.51 -2.88 -16.30
C ASN A 306 -3.22 -3.34 -17.01
N VAL A 307 -2.46 -2.39 -17.51
CA VAL A 307 -1.04 -2.59 -17.83
C VAL A 307 -0.30 -2.31 -16.53
N SER A 308 0.58 -3.22 -16.11
CA SER A 308 1.36 -3.03 -14.89
C SER A 308 2.16 -1.73 -14.99
N PRO A 309 2.29 -0.96 -13.90
CA PRO A 309 3.04 0.29 -13.90
C PRO A 309 4.48 0.15 -14.43
N GLU A 310 5.07 -1.03 -14.32
CA GLU A 310 6.44 -1.31 -14.76
C GLU A 310 6.63 -1.35 -16.28
N GLU A 311 5.67 -1.89 -17.04
CA GLU A 311 5.81 -1.95 -18.52
C GLU A 311 5.78 -0.58 -19.18
N THR A 312 5.09 0.40 -18.56
CA THR A 312 5.08 1.79 -19.04
C THR A 312 6.31 2.57 -18.63
N GLU A 313 6.89 2.28 -17.45
CA GLU A 313 8.06 2.99 -16.92
C GLU A 313 9.39 2.45 -17.46
N GLU A 314 9.52 1.14 -17.70
CA GLU A 314 10.72 0.57 -18.37
C GLU A 314 10.87 1.10 -19.81
N ARG A 315 9.78 1.35 -20.52
CA ARG A 315 9.81 2.04 -21.82
C ARG A 315 10.26 3.50 -21.71
N ALA A 316 9.86 4.21 -20.66
CA ALA A 316 10.27 5.60 -20.44
C ALA A 316 11.76 5.72 -20.09
N CYS A 317 12.31 4.74 -19.35
CA CYS A 317 13.74 4.70 -19.00
C CYS A 317 14.61 4.25 -20.20
N SER A 318 14.09 3.39 -21.07
CA SER A 318 14.78 2.95 -22.30
C SER A 318 14.80 4.00 -23.42
N LEU A 319 13.86 4.96 -23.42
CA LEU A 319 13.80 6.06 -24.38
C LEU A 319 14.68 7.26 -24.00
N LYS A 320 15.28 7.26 -22.79
CA LYS A 320 16.21 8.30 -22.30
C LYS A 320 17.69 7.87 -22.36
N LYS A 321 17.96 6.69 -22.91
CA LYS A 321 19.30 6.26 -23.33
C LYS A 321 19.52 6.52 -24.81
#